data_24afe00cbd564475d03596d182511161
#
_entry.id   24afe00cbd564475d03596d182511161
#
_cell.length_a   1.000
_cell.length_b   1.000
_cell.length_c   1.000
_cell.angle_alpha   90.00
_cell.angle_beta   90.00
_cell.angle_gamma   90.00
#
_symmetry.space_group_name_H-M   'P 1'
#
loop_
_entity.id
_entity.type
_entity.pdbx_description
1 polymer ?
#
loop_
_entity_poly.entity_id
_entity_poly.type
_entity_poly.pdbx_seq_one_letter_code
_entity_poly.pdbx_strand_id
1 'polypeptide(L)'
;GRASNSDLEGRFHADGTAFKYDLSFSEITIPNKCPACGRDLTMEGAFLRCNSLDCVARTARSLTYWCRALEMDGIGEKLIEALMDSGLVLTIADLYRLTHSDISSLDRMGEKSANNVIDELAKTKSLVLSKFLHALGLERIGPEVSTAISQYFRSLQRLLNWIDEGEL
;
A
#
# COMPACT_ATOMS: atom_id res chain seq x y z
N GLY A 1 -24.02 -7.41 7.53
CA GLY A 1 -25.42 -7.63 7.74
C GLY A 1 -25.59 -8.91 8.54
N ARG A 2 -26.25 -8.86 9.69
CA ARG A 2 -26.69 -10.06 10.41
C ARG A 2 -27.79 -10.70 9.58
N ALA A 3 -27.56 -11.93 9.10
CA ALA A 3 -28.67 -12.78 8.66
C ALA A 3 -29.59 -13.00 9.88
N SER A 4 -30.85 -12.68 9.77
CA SER A 4 -31.81 -12.94 10.83
C SER A 4 -32.09 -14.45 10.90
N ASN A 5 -32.35 -14.97 12.11
CA ASN A 5 -32.71 -16.39 12.32
C ASN A 5 -33.89 -16.83 11.45
N SER A 6 -34.74 -15.87 11.00
CA SER A 6 -35.89 -16.12 10.12
C SER A 6 -35.52 -16.50 8.70
N ASP A 7 -34.30 -16.20 8.22
CA ASP A 7 -33.87 -16.51 6.85
C ASP A 7 -33.42 -17.97 6.69
N LEU A 8 -33.28 -18.71 7.80
CA LEU A 8 -32.84 -20.10 7.85
C LEU A 8 -33.97 -21.08 8.24
N GLU A 9 -35.11 -20.58 8.71
CA GLU A 9 -36.27 -21.40 9.02
C GLU A 9 -36.94 -21.90 7.74
N GLY A 10 -36.94 -23.21 7.53
CA GLY A 10 -37.69 -23.86 6.47
C GLY A 10 -36.86 -24.54 5.36
N ARG A 11 -35.55 -24.66 5.52
CA ARG A 11 -34.75 -25.47 4.60
C ARG A 11 -34.70 -26.92 5.06
N PHE A 12 -35.21 -27.80 4.22
CA PHE A 12 -35.26 -29.27 4.43
C PHE A 12 -34.47 -29.96 3.33
N HIS A 13 -33.84 -31.09 3.68
CA HIS A 13 -33.37 -32.04 2.67
C HIS A 13 -34.51 -32.64 1.86
N ALA A 14 -34.22 -33.22 0.71
CA ALA A 14 -35.22 -33.86 -0.16
C ALA A 14 -35.96 -35.04 0.55
N ASP A 15 -35.38 -35.55 1.64
CA ASP A 15 -35.96 -36.61 2.50
C ASP A 15 -36.84 -36.04 3.66
N GLY A 16 -37.04 -34.72 3.70
CA GLY A 16 -37.84 -34.06 4.73
C GLY A 16 -37.13 -33.78 6.05
N THR A 17 -35.84 -34.11 6.17
CA THR A 17 -35.05 -33.77 7.35
C THR A 17 -34.65 -32.29 7.36
N ALA A 18 -34.78 -31.63 8.50
CA ALA A 18 -34.33 -30.23 8.65
C ALA A 18 -32.80 -30.13 8.62
N PHE A 19 -32.29 -29.16 7.88
CA PHE A 19 -30.87 -28.83 7.98
C PHE A 19 -30.54 -28.39 9.43
N LYS A 20 -29.78 -29.20 10.16
CA LYS A 20 -29.16 -28.78 11.41
C LYS A 20 -27.93 -27.95 11.09
N TYR A 21 -28.09 -26.62 11.07
CA TYR A 21 -26.92 -25.73 11.11
C TYR A 21 -26.52 -25.63 12.58
N ASP A 22 -25.28 -26.00 12.87
CA ASP A 22 -24.67 -25.63 14.15
C ASP A 22 -24.35 -24.14 14.06
N LEU A 23 -25.30 -23.31 14.55
CA LEU A 23 -25.14 -21.85 14.63
C LEU A 23 -24.36 -21.50 15.93
N SER A 24 -23.21 -22.15 16.12
CA SER A 24 -22.25 -21.67 17.12
C SER A 24 -21.68 -20.35 16.60
N PHE A 25 -22.30 -19.24 16.96
CA PHE A 25 -21.73 -17.91 16.71
C PHE A 25 -20.58 -17.70 17.68
N SER A 26 -19.36 -17.76 17.18
CA SER A 26 -18.23 -17.22 17.93
C SER A 26 -18.25 -15.71 17.83
N GLU A 27 -18.09 -15.03 18.94
CA GLU A 27 -17.96 -13.58 18.99
C GLU A 27 -16.70 -13.19 18.21
N ILE A 28 -16.85 -12.35 17.17
CA ILE A 28 -15.71 -11.86 16.39
C ILE A 28 -14.99 -10.82 17.24
N THR A 29 -13.85 -11.19 17.78
CA THR A 29 -13.00 -10.26 18.52
C THR A 29 -12.31 -9.32 17.54
N ILE A 30 -12.60 -8.01 17.67
CA ILE A 30 -11.94 -6.99 16.88
C ILE A 30 -10.48 -6.88 17.34
N PRO A 31 -9.48 -7.05 16.45
CA PRO A 31 -8.08 -6.96 16.85
C PRO A 31 -7.73 -5.53 17.29
N ASN A 32 -7.00 -5.37 18.37
CA ASN A 32 -6.49 -4.09 18.85
C ASN A 32 -5.02 -3.87 18.48
N LYS A 33 -4.35 -4.91 17.99
CA LYS A 33 -2.94 -4.87 17.57
C LYS A 33 -2.80 -5.13 16.07
N CYS A 34 -1.86 -4.43 15.46
CA CYS A 34 -1.50 -4.65 14.06
C CYS A 34 -0.82 -6.02 13.88
N PRO A 35 -1.32 -6.90 13.01
CA PRO A 35 -0.71 -8.22 12.81
C PRO A 35 0.68 -8.17 12.20
N ALA A 36 1.04 -7.06 11.50
CA ALA A 36 2.34 -6.92 10.84
C ALA A 36 3.43 -6.33 11.74
N CYS A 37 3.09 -5.46 12.70
CA CYS A 37 4.09 -4.78 13.53
C CYS A 37 3.80 -4.82 15.04
N GLY A 38 2.69 -5.41 15.48
CA GLY A 38 2.29 -5.56 16.89
C GLY A 38 1.87 -4.26 17.59
N ARG A 39 1.93 -3.10 16.94
CA ARG A 39 1.53 -1.80 17.52
C ARG A 39 0.01 -1.65 17.55
N ASP A 40 -0.48 -0.74 18.38
CA ASP A 40 -1.92 -0.50 18.53
C ASP A 40 -2.56 -0.03 17.21
N LEU A 41 -3.77 -0.51 16.96
CA LEU A 41 -4.61 -0.08 15.87
C LEU A 41 -5.50 1.07 16.34
N THR A 42 -5.71 2.05 15.46
CA THR A 42 -6.61 3.18 15.69
C THR A 42 -7.88 3.01 14.87
N MET A 43 -9.02 3.29 15.48
CA MET A 43 -10.30 3.30 14.79
C MET A 43 -10.47 4.64 14.06
N GLU A 44 -10.57 4.61 12.74
CA GLU A 44 -10.85 5.78 11.91
C GLU A 44 -12.16 5.54 11.15
N GLY A 45 -13.25 6.07 11.68
CA GLY A 45 -14.59 5.77 11.19
C GLY A 45 -14.91 4.27 11.34
N ALA A 46 -15.15 3.58 10.24
CA ALA A 46 -15.44 2.13 10.21
C ALA A 46 -14.19 1.26 9.98
N PHE A 47 -12.99 1.85 9.93
CA PHE A 47 -11.76 1.14 9.59
C PHE A 47 -10.78 1.12 10.75
N LEU A 48 -10.11 -0.03 10.93
CA LEU A 48 -8.95 -0.16 11.82
C LEU A 48 -7.69 0.15 11.01
N ARG A 49 -6.90 1.10 11.49
CA ARG A 49 -5.65 1.52 10.82
C ARG A 49 -4.45 1.40 11.76
N CYS A 50 -3.34 0.97 11.17
CA CYS A 50 -2.04 1.07 11.81
C CYS A 50 -1.38 2.39 11.41
N ASN A 51 -1.19 3.31 12.37
CA ASN A 51 -0.60 4.62 12.11
C ASN A 51 0.92 4.64 12.36
N SER A 52 1.52 3.48 12.64
CA SER A 52 2.97 3.38 12.81
C SER A 52 3.71 3.63 11.49
N LEU A 53 4.67 4.56 11.51
CA LEU A 53 5.52 4.87 10.36
C LEU A 53 6.46 3.72 10.01
N ASP A 54 6.86 2.90 11.00
CA ASP A 54 7.77 1.76 10.84
C ASP A 54 7.02 0.44 10.56
N CYS A 55 5.73 0.49 10.21
CA CYS A 55 4.97 -0.71 9.91
C CYS A 55 5.34 -1.26 8.53
N VAL A 56 5.92 -2.47 8.49
CA VAL A 56 6.34 -3.12 7.24
C VAL A 56 5.21 -3.25 6.22
N ALA A 57 3.99 -3.59 6.66
CA ALA A 57 2.84 -3.68 5.76
C ALA A 57 2.42 -2.30 5.20
N ARG A 58 2.61 -1.23 5.96
CA ARG A 58 2.35 0.13 5.49
C ARG A 58 3.41 0.56 4.49
N THR A 59 4.68 0.27 4.77
CA THR A 59 5.80 0.52 3.87
C THR A 59 5.64 -0.21 2.55
N ALA A 60 5.34 -1.51 2.57
CA ALA A 60 5.10 -2.30 1.36
C ALA A 60 3.98 -1.70 0.50
N ARG A 61 2.87 -1.29 1.14
CA ARG A 61 1.75 -0.65 0.45
C ARG A 61 2.15 0.69 -0.19
N SER A 62 2.93 1.52 0.52
CA SER A 62 3.40 2.80 0.00
C SER A 62 4.33 2.61 -1.20
N LEU A 63 5.25 1.66 -1.13
CA LEU A 63 6.15 1.31 -2.24
C LEU A 63 5.37 0.79 -3.46
N THR A 64 4.43 -0.12 -3.25
CA THR A 64 3.58 -0.65 -4.32
C THR A 64 2.72 0.44 -4.94
N TYR A 65 2.16 1.33 -4.12
CA TYR A 65 1.37 2.46 -4.60
C TYR A 65 2.22 3.42 -5.44
N TRP A 66 3.43 3.76 -4.97
CA TRP A 66 4.39 4.59 -5.71
C TRP A 66 4.67 4.04 -7.10
N CYS A 67 5.06 2.77 -7.19
CA CYS A 67 5.37 2.12 -8.47
C CYS A 67 4.15 2.09 -9.39
N ARG A 68 2.95 1.81 -8.86
CA ARG A 68 1.71 1.78 -9.63
C ARG A 68 1.29 3.16 -10.10
N ALA A 69 1.37 4.19 -9.26
CA ALA A 69 1.01 5.56 -9.61
C ALA A 69 1.93 6.17 -10.68
N LEU A 70 3.17 5.68 -10.75
CA LEU A 70 4.15 6.05 -11.78
C LEU A 70 4.12 5.11 -12.99
N GLU A 71 3.23 4.10 -13.01
CA GLU A 71 3.07 3.14 -14.10
C GLU A 71 4.37 2.39 -14.44
N MET A 72 5.14 2.01 -13.39
CA MET A 72 6.40 1.29 -13.56
C MET A 72 6.14 -0.17 -13.91
N ASP A 73 6.51 -0.58 -15.12
CA ASP A 73 6.37 -1.96 -15.57
C ASP A 73 7.36 -2.90 -14.88
N GLY A 74 6.88 -4.11 -14.53
CA GLY A 74 7.71 -5.15 -13.91
C GLY A 74 8.01 -4.95 -12.44
N ILE A 75 7.57 -3.84 -11.81
CA ILE A 75 7.75 -3.59 -10.37
C ILE A 75 6.40 -3.74 -9.66
N GLY A 76 5.99 -4.98 -9.47
CA GLY A 76 4.75 -5.34 -8.76
C GLY A 76 4.97 -5.70 -7.29
N GLU A 77 3.86 -6.04 -6.62
CA GLU A 77 3.82 -6.37 -5.20
C GLU A 77 4.83 -7.46 -4.80
N LYS A 78 4.94 -8.54 -5.60
CA LYS A 78 5.88 -9.64 -5.32
C LYS A 78 7.35 -9.21 -5.36
N LEU A 79 7.71 -8.31 -6.27
CA LEU A 79 9.09 -7.80 -6.33
C LEU A 79 9.35 -6.86 -5.15
N ILE A 80 8.39 -6.01 -4.79
CA ILE A 80 8.50 -5.14 -3.62
C ILE A 80 8.67 -5.98 -2.34
N GLU A 81 7.87 -7.03 -2.16
CA GLU A 81 8.03 -7.97 -1.04
C GLU A 81 9.42 -8.60 -1.00
N ALA A 82 9.90 -9.13 -2.13
CA ALA A 82 11.24 -9.75 -2.20
C ALA A 82 12.36 -8.76 -1.89
N LEU A 83 12.26 -7.50 -2.36
CA LEU A 83 13.21 -6.43 -2.07
C LEU A 83 13.20 -6.03 -0.59
N MET A 84 12.04 -6.03 0.04
CA MET A 84 11.90 -5.74 1.47
C MET A 84 12.42 -6.88 2.34
N ASP A 85 12.09 -8.13 1.99
CA ASP A 85 12.54 -9.34 2.70
C ASP A 85 14.06 -9.50 2.64
N SER A 86 14.69 -9.09 1.52
CA SER A 86 16.15 -9.07 1.39
C SER A 86 16.82 -7.88 2.11
N GLY A 87 16.03 -6.95 2.65
CA GLY A 87 16.54 -5.74 3.32
C GLY A 87 17.10 -4.67 2.36
N LEU A 88 16.94 -4.85 1.05
CA LEU A 88 17.45 -3.90 0.04
C LEU A 88 16.63 -2.61 -0.03
N VAL A 89 15.33 -2.69 0.29
CA VAL A 89 14.41 -1.55 0.20
C VAL A 89 13.56 -1.43 1.45
N LEU A 90 13.66 -0.28 2.11
CA LEU A 90 12.82 0.11 3.25
C LEU A 90 12.07 1.42 3.00
N THR A 91 12.50 2.20 2.02
CA THR A 91 11.90 3.49 1.64
C THR A 91 11.79 3.61 0.13
N ILE A 92 10.97 4.57 -0.33
CA ILE A 92 10.88 4.91 -1.77
C ILE A 92 12.26 5.32 -2.31
N ALA A 93 13.08 6.03 -1.52
CA ALA A 93 14.40 6.45 -1.94
C ALA A 93 15.36 5.28 -2.20
N ASP A 94 15.20 4.17 -1.48
CA ASP A 94 16.04 2.98 -1.66
C ASP A 94 15.79 2.31 -3.01
N LEU A 95 14.57 2.38 -3.57
CA LEU A 95 14.29 1.90 -4.92
C LEU A 95 15.24 2.51 -5.96
N TYR A 96 15.57 3.79 -5.81
CA TYR A 96 16.43 4.52 -6.75
C TYR A 96 17.93 4.34 -6.49
N ARG A 97 18.29 3.61 -5.43
CA ARG A 97 19.67 3.21 -5.10
C ARG A 97 19.98 1.78 -5.55
N LEU A 98 18.96 1.01 -5.94
CA LEU A 98 19.13 -0.35 -6.41
C LEU A 98 20.07 -0.41 -7.61
N THR A 99 20.95 -1.40 -7.59
CA THR A 99 21.81 -1.75 -8.71
C THR A 99 21.27 -2.98 -9.44
N HIS A 100 21.74 -3.18 -10.66
CA HIS A 100 21.43 -4.40 -11.42
C HIS A 100 21.76 -5.66 -10.62
N SER A 101 22.92 -5.69 -9.93
CA SER A 101 23.38 -6.81 -9.12
C SER A 101 22.42 -7.13 -7.98
N ASP A 102 21.88 -6.10 -7.31
CA ASP A 102 20.90 -6.28 -6.22
C ASP A 102 19.67 -7.02 -6.71
N ILE A 103 19.13 -6.61 -7.87
CA ILE A 103 17.91 -7.17 -8.42
C ILE A 103 18.16 -8.58 -8.99
N SER A 104 19.27 -8.79 -9.71
CA SER A 104 19.59 -10.09 -10.29
C SER A 104 19.95 -11.16 -9.25
N SER A 105 20.30 -10.76 -8.02
CA SER A 105 20.54 -11.66 -6.90
C SER A 105 19.27 -12.23 -6.27
N LEU A 106 18.11 -11.63 -6.56
CA LEU A 106 16.82 -12.09 -6.04
C LEU A 106 16.38 -13.38 -6.73
N ASP A 107 15.71 -14.25 -5.98
CA ASP A 107 15.17 -15.49 -6.53
C ASP A 107 14.22 -15.21 -7.70
N ARG A 108 14.37 -15.98 -8.77
CA ARG A 108 13.58 -15.88 -10.02
C ARG A 108 13.73 -14.56 -10.80
N MET A 109 14.73 -13.74 -10.47
CA MET A 109 15.05 -12.52 -11.22
C MET A 109 16.26 -12.77 -12.12
N GLY A 110 16.00 -12.88 -13.45
CA GLY A 110 17.07 -13.00 -14.44
C GLY A 110 17.57 -11.63 -14.93
N GLU A 111 18.70 -11.64 -15.62
CA GLU A 111 19.36 -10.47 -16.23
C GLU A 111 18.38 -9.51 -16.95
N LYS A 112 17.51 -10.08 -17.80
CA LYS A 112 16.55 -9.28 -18.57
C LYS A 112 15.55 -8.56 -17.66
N SER A 113 15.04 -9.23 -16.62
CA SER A 113 14.10 -8.65 -15.66
C SER A 113 14.77 -7.57 -14.83
N ALA A 114 16.01 -7.79 -14.40
CA ALA A 114 16.78 -6.80 -13.65
C ALA A 114 17.03 -5.54 -14.49
N ASN A 115 17.42 -5.67 -15.76
CA ASN A 115 17.59 -4.55 -16.67
C ASN A 115 16.29 -3.74 -16.82
N ASN A 116 15.15 -4.42 -17.06
CA ASN A 116 13.86 -3.75 -17.19
C ASN A 116 13.52 -2.93 -15.95
N VAL A 117 13.73 -3.47 -14.75
CA VAL A 117 13.47 -2.76 -13.48
C VAL A 117 14.35 -1.52 -13.35
N ILE A 118 15.65 -1.63 -13.64
CA ILE A 118 16.57 -0.48 -13.61
C ILE A 118 16.17 0.59 -14.62
N ASP A 119 15.77 0.20 -15.82
CA ASP A 119 15.32 1.12 -16.86
C ASP A 119 14.02 1.87 -16.44
N GLU A 120 13.07 1.16 -15.83
CA GLU A 120 11.84 1.79 -15.30
C GLU A 120 12.14 2.78 -14.17
N LEU A 121 13.01 2.41 -13.23
CA LEU A 121 13.46 3.31 -12.17
C LEU A 121 14.17 4.54 -12.74
N ALA A 122 14.98 4.38 -13.78
CA ALA A 122 15.68 5.49 -14.43
C ALA A 122 14.72 6.49 -15.08
N LYS A 123 13.64 6.02 -15.73
CA LYS A 123 12.61 6.87 -16.35
C LYS A 123 11.90 7.79 -15.35
N THR A 124 11.79 7.36 -14.09
CA THR A 124 11.05 8.05 -13.04
C THR A 124 11.93 8.87 -12.08
N LYS A 125 13.24 8.98 -12.34
CA LYS A 125 14.16 9.82 -11.55
C LYS A 125 13.83 11.32 -11.63
N SER A 126 13.18 11.75 -12.70
CA SER A 126 12.75 13.14 -12.87
C SER A 126 11.25 13.18 -13.11
N LEU A 127 10.53 13.79 -12.19
CA LEU A 127 9.08 13.89 -12.21
C LEU A 127 8.61 15.33 -12.14
N VAL A 128 7.49 15.63 -12.80
CA VAL A 128 6.77 16.89 -12.55
C VAL A 128 6.17 16.84 -11.14
N LEU A 129 6.11 17.99 -10.46
CA LEU A 129 5.70 18.10 -9.06
C LEU A 129 4.33 17.46 -8.79
N SER A 130 3.36 17.64 -9.69
CA SER A 130 2.02 17.04 -9.53
C SER A 130 2.07 15.51 -9.52
N LYS A 131 2.85 14.89 -10.41
CA LYS A 131 3.00 13.43 -10.48
C LYS A 131 3.74 12.89 -9.26
N PHE A 132 4.77 13.60 -8.80
CA PHE A 132 5.50 13.27 -7.57
C PHE A 132 4.58 13.28 -6.34
N LEU A 133 3.82 14.37 -6.13
CA LEU A 133 2.91 14.51 -4.99
C LEU A 133 1.81 13.44 -5.00
N HIS A 134 1.24 13.15 -6.16
CA HIS A 134 0.23 12.09 -6.30
C HIS A 134 0.82 10.72 -5.97
N ALA A 135 2.01 10.41 -6.47
CA ALA A 135 2.66 9.12 -6.26
C ALA A 135 3.08 8.87 -4.80
N LEU A 136 3.30 9.91 -3.99
CA LEU A 136 3.53 9.78 -2.55
C LEU A 136 2.34 9.15 -1.81
N GLY A 137 1.15 9.17 -2.39
CA GLY A 137 -0.04 8.55 -1.79
C GLY A 137 -0.49 9.21 -0.49
N LEU A 138 -0.26 10.51 -0.35
CA LEU A 138 -0.66 11.29 0.82
C LEU A 138 -2.20 11.32 0.92
N GLU A 139 -2.70 11.16 2.13
CA GLU A 139 -4.15 11.14 2.38
C GLU A 139 -4.77 12.46 1.91
N ARG A 140 -5.92 12.37 1.21
CA ARG A 140 -6.67 13.49 0.63
C ARG A 140 -5.94 14.27 -0.48
N ILE A 141 -4.73 13.88 -0.87
CA ILE A 141 -3.99 14.49 -1.97
C ILE A 141 -4.06 13.58 -3.20
N GLY A 142 -5.20 13.66 -3.91
CA GLY A 142 -5.41 12.99 -5.18
C GLY A 142 -4.80 13.76 -6.37
N PRO A 143 -5.01 13.27 -7.62
CA PRO A 143 -4.44 13.87 -8.83
C PRO A 143 -4.78 15.36 -9.00
N GLU A 144 -6.04 15.73 -8.74
CA GLU A 144 -6.52 17.13 -8.88
C GLU A 144 -5.85 18.05 -7.87
N VAL A 145 -5.80 17.65 -6.59
CA VAL A 145 -5.15 18.43 -5.52
C VAL A 145 -3.65 18.55 -5.79
N SER A 146 -2.99 17.46 -6.20
CA SER A 146 -1.57 17.46 -6.59
C SER A 146 -1.30 18.43 -7.73
N THR A 147 -2.20 18.51 -8.69
CA THR A 147 -2.11 19.46 -9.82
C THR A 147 -2.26 20.90 -9.34
N ALA A 148 -3.25 21.19 -8.50
CA ALA A 148 -3.47 22.53 -7.95
C ALA A 148 -2.26 23.00 -7.12
N ILE A 149 -1.71 22.14 -6.24
CA ILE A 149 -0.50 22.42 -5.46
C ILE A 149 0.68 22.71 -6.41
N SER A 150 0.86 21.87 -7.43
CA SER A 150 1.94 22.04 -8.40
C SER A 150 1.84 23.37 -9.19
N GLN A 151 0.65 23.79 -9.55
CA GLN A 151 0.42 25.06 -10.23
C GLN A 151 0.72 26.28 -9.33
N TYR A 152 0.38 26.18 -8.05
CA TYR A 152 0.62 27.24 -7.08
C TYR A 152 2.10 27.39 -6.72
N PHE A 153 2.72 26.32 -6.28
CA PHE A 153 4.11 26.35 -5.78
C PHE A 153 5.16 26.27 -6.90
N ARG A 154 4.84 25.65 -8.04
CA ARG A 154 5.69 25.47 -9.23
C ARG A 154 6.99 24.67 -9.02
N SER A 155 7.43 24.47 -7.79
CA SER A 155 8.60 23.65 -7.44
C SER A 155 8.46 23.04 -6.05
N LEU A 156 9.11 21.88 -5.85
CA LEU A 156 9.15 21.20 -4.55
C LEU A 156 9.82 22.10 -3.49
N GLN A 157 10.89 22.80 -3.86
CA GLN A 157 11.62 23.65 -2.91
C GLN A 157 10.73 24.77 -2.35
N ARG A 158 9.91 25.40 -3.20
CA ARG A 158 8.99 26.45 -2.72
C ARG A 158 7.89 25.87 -1.82
N LEU A 159 7.40 24.67 -2.11
CA LEU A 159 6.45 23.98 -1.25
C LEU A 159 7.08 23.66 0.12
N LEU A 160 8.29 23.12 0.13
CA LEU A 160 9.00 22.80 1.38
C LEU A 160 9.29 24.05 2.21
N ASN A 161 9.78 25.12 1.60
CA ASN A 161 10.02 26.38 2.31
C ASN A 161 8.73 26.92 2.95
N TRP A 162 7.60 26.88 2.23
CA TRP A 162 6.32 27.31 2.78
C TRP A 162 5.85 26.46 3.96
N ILE A 163 6.09 25.14 3.93
CA ILE A 163 5.80 24.24 5.05
C ILE A 163 6.69 24.55 6.24
N ASP A 164 7.98 24.80 6.02
CA ASP A 164 8.98 25.08 7.08
C ASP A 164 8.74 26.45 7.74
N GLU A 165 8.24 27.43 7.00
CA GLU A 165 7.86 28.76 7.49
C GLU A 165 6.61 28.74 8.38
N GLY A 166 5.88 27.62 8.40
CA GLY A 166 4.77 27.38 9.34
C GLY A 166 3.51 28.22 9.04
N GLU A 167 3.31 28.66 7.82
CA GLU A 167 2.10 29.39 7.37
C GLU A 167 0.87 28.45 7.20
N LEU A 168 0.75 27.44 8.07
CA LEU A 168 -0.39 26.53 8.16
C LEU A 168 -1.31 26.93 9.30
#